data_ecb0e39c766d2553804a6cc900798b17
#
_entry.id   ecb0e39c766d2553804a6cc900798b17
#
_cell.length_a   1.000
_cell.length_b   1.000
_cell.length_c   1.000
_cell.angle_alpha   90.00
_cell.angle_beta   90.00
_cell.angle_gamma   90.00
#
_symmetry.space_group_name_H-M   'P 1'
#
loop_
_entity.id
_entity.type
_entity.pdbx_description
1 polymer ?
#
loop_
_entity_poly.entity_id
_entity_poly.type
_entity_poly.pdbx_seq_one_letter_code
_entity_poly.pdbx_strand_id
1 'polypeptide(L)'
;MAIVKGILNRWNEHFKGEKSAQQFEFYENESYDYINKETEEPILYEIQEIIRNLMRMKTPRIDNINAELLQDAGPHMTQRIQELILNTGRSEKMPNEWNKSIICPIYKKGEIFECSNYRGISLLNTVYKILPTAINNRLKT
;
A
#
# COMPACT_ATOMS: atom_id res chain seq x y z
N MET A 1 25.32 -12.07 15.49
CA MET A 1 24.93 -10.93 14.62
C MET A 1 25.23 -11.13 13.14
N ALA A 2 26.35 -11.73 12.72
CA ALA A 2 26.71 -11.93 11.31
C ALA A 2 25.74 -12.85 10.54
N ILE A 3 25.27 -13.94 11.14
CA ILE A 3 24.37 -14.92 10.53
C ILE A 3 23.02 -14.29 10.17
N VAL A 4 22.45 -13.47 11.05
CA VAL A 4 21.17 -12.79 10.80
C VAL A 4 21.27 -11.81 9.64
N LYS A 5 22.37 -11.07 9.54
CA LYS A 5 22.63 -10.17 8.40
C LYS A 5 22.74 -10.95 7.08
N GLY A 6 23.39 -12.10 7.09
CA GLY A 6 23.50 -12.96 5.90
C GLY A 6 22.13 -13.44 5.42
N ILE A 7 21.26 -13.88 6.33
CA ILE A 7 19.90 -14.32 6.01
C ILE A 7 19.07 -13.16 5.43
N LEU A 8 19.11 -11.99 6.07
CA LEU A 8 18.38 -10.80 5.60
C LEU A 8 18.87 -10.33 4.22
N ASN A 9 20.17 -10.38 3.96
CA ASN A 9 20.71 -10.02 2.65
C ASN A 9 20.21 -10.98 1.56
N ARG A 10 20.20 -12.29 1.81
CA ARG A 10 19.69 -13.29 0.88
C ARG A 10 18.21 -13.06 0.53
N TRP A 11 17.37 -12.76 1.51
CA TRP A 11 15.98 -12.38 1.29
C TRP A 11 15.84 -11.09 0.47
N ASN A 12 16.64 -10.10 0.78
CA ASN A 12 16.63 -8.82 0.06
C ASN A 12 17.00 -8.99 -1.41
N GLU A 13 18.04 -9.78 -1.72
CA GLU A 13 18.45 -10.10 -3.09
C GLU A 13 17.35 -10.84 -3.85
N HIS A 14 16.76 -11.86 -3.23
CA HIS A 14 15.69 -12.65 -3.83
C HIS A 14 14.49 -11.79 -4.22
N PHE A 15 13.94 -11.00 -3.28
CA PHE A 15 12.76 -10.19 -3.57
C PHE A 15 13.06 -8.93 -4.41
N LYS A 16 14.28 -8.42 -4.43
CA LYS A 16 14.67 -7.39 -5.41
C LYS A 16 14.67 -7.93 -6.83
N GLY A 17 15.18 -9.13 -7.03
CA GLY A 17 15.17 -9.81 -8.32
C GLY A 17 13.76 -10.04 -8.86
N GLU A 18 12.83 -10.53 -8.02
CA GLU A 18 11.43 -10.74 -8.41
C GLU A 18 10.71 -9.43 -8.79
N LYS A 19 10.97 -8.32 -8.09
CA LYS A 19 10.38 -7.01 -8.43
C LYS A 19 10.90 -6.45 -9.74
N SER A 20 12.15 -6.72 -10.09
CA SER A 20 12.73 -6.28 -11.37
C SER A 20 12.19 -7.08 -12.56
N ALA A 21 11.77 -8.34 -12.34
CA ALA A 21 11.19 -9.19 -13.39
C ALA A 21 9.71 -8.86 -13.68
N GLN A 22 9.02 -8.15 -12.78
CA GLN A 22 7.67 -7.60 -13.01
C GLN A 22 7.74 -6.13 -13.42
N GLN A 23 8.55 -5.82 -14.43
CA GLN A 23 8.30 -4.61 -15.22
C GLN A 23 6.97 -4.84 -15.93
N PHE A 24 5.90 -4.22 -15.43
CA PHE A 24 4.70 -4.05 -16.22
C PHE A 24 5.09 -3.18 -17.42
N GLU A 25 5.22 -3.80 -18.59
CA GLU A 25 5.14 -3.07 -19.84
C GLU A 25 3.73 -2.47 -19.88
N PHE A 26 3.65 -1.20 -19.56
CA PHE A 26 2.49 -0.41 -19.93
C PHE A 26 2.45 -0.41 -21.45
N TYR A 27 1.52 -1.14 -22.04
CA TYR A 27 1.23 -1.03 -23.46
C TYR A 27 0.69 0.38 -23.71
N GLU A 28 1.56 1.28 -24.16
CA GLU A 28 1.23 2.67 -24.54
C GLU A 28 0.29 2.76 -25.77
N ASN A 29 -0.26 1.66 -26.26
CA ASN A 29 -0.89 1.58 -27.57
C ASN A 29 -2.41 1.39 -27.57
N GLU A 30 -3.10 1.72 -26.51
CA GLU A 30 -4.54 1.97 -26.63
C GLU A 30 -4.80 3.42 -26.21
N SER A 31 -5.17 4.24 -27.20
CA SER A 31 -5.82 5.52 -26.95
C SER A 31 -7.14 5.22 -26.22
N TYR A 32 -7.04 5.04 -24.89
CA TYR A 32 -8.23 5.15 -24.07
C TYR A 32 -8.74 6.57 -24.28
N ASP A 33 -9.87 6.72 -24.97
CA ASP A 33 -10.67 7.92 -24.84
C ASP A 33 -10.95 8.07 -23.36
N TYR A 34 -10.09 8.83 -22.69
CA TYR A 34 -10.32 9.24 -21.32
C TYR A 34 -11.66 9.96 -21.36
N ILE A 35 -12.70 9.24 -20.97
CA ILE A 35 -13.95 9.87 -20.63
C ILE A 35 -13.56 10.88 -19.55
N ASN A 36 -13.51 12.15 -19.92
CA ASN A 36 -13.31 13.30 -19.04
C ASN A 36 -14.51 13.41 -18.08
N LYS A 37 -14.76 12.32 -17.36
CA LYS A 37 -15.63 12.33 -16.22
C LYS A 37 -14.78 12.88 -15.09
N GLU A 38 -14.92 14.17 -14.81
CA GLU A 38 -14.33 14.76 -13.62
C GLU A 38 -14.72 13.86 -12.45
N THR A 39 -13.75 13.06 -12.01
CA THR A 39 -13.97 12.16 -10.88
C THR A 39 -14.01 13.04 -9.65
N GLU A 40 -15.17 13.21 -9.05
CA GLU A 40 -15.34 14.00 -7.84
C GLU A 40 -14.31 13.57 -6.78
N GLU A 41 -13.73 14.54 -6.10
CA GLU A 41 -12.74 14.28 -5.05
C GLU A 41 -13.39 13.54 -3.86
N PRO A 42 -12.64 12.67 -3.15
CA PRO A 42 -13.15 11.98 -1.97
C PRO A 42 -13.62 12.96 -0.90
N ILE A 43 -14.89 12.87 -0.52
CA ILE A 43 -15.44 13.69 0.55
C ILE A 43 -15.03 13.16 1.92
N LEU A 44 -15.08 14.04 2.94
CA LEU A 44 -14.63 13.71 4.29
C LEU A 44 -15.36 12.48 4.86
N TYR A 45 -16.66 12.37 4.60
CA TYR A 45 -17.46 11.24 5.04
C TYR A 45 -16.99 9.90 4.49
N GLU A 46 -16.61 9.84 3.21
CA GLU A 46 -16.06 8.62 2.60
C GLU A 46 -14.77 8.18 3.28
N ILE A 47 -13.86 9.13 3.52
CA ILE A 47 -12.59 8.86 4.20
C ILE A 47 -12.85 8.37 5.63
N GLN A 48 -13.80 8.98 6.33
CA GLN A 48 -14.19 8.58 7.68
C GLN A 48 -14.74 7.14 7.73
N GLU A 49 -15.61 6.79 6.79
CA GLU A 49 -16.14 5.42 6.68
C GLU A 49 -15.05 4.40 6.36
N ILE A 50 -14.11 4.73 5.47
CA ILE A 50 -12.98 3.85 5.16
C ILE A 50 -12.11 3.64 6.41
N ILE A 51 -11.79 4.69 7.16
CA ILE A 51 -11.00 4.60 8.40
C ILE A 51 -11.74 3.74 9.42
N ARG A 52 -13.04 3.94 9.59
CA ARG A 52 -13.88 3.16 10.53
C ARG A 52 -13.89 1.66 10.21
N ASN A 53 -13.84 1.32 8.93
CA ASN A 53 -13.86 -0.06 8.44
C ASN A 53 -12.46 -0.70 8.33
N LEU A 54 -11.37 -0.01 8.70
CA LEU A 54 -10.04 -0.62 8.73
C LEU A 54 -9.99 -1.77 9.73
N MET A 55 -9.36 -2.86 9.32
CA MET A 55 -9.18 -4.02 10.19
C MET A 55 -8.26 -3.70 11.36
N ARG A 56 -8.75 -3.91 12.57
CA ARG A 56 -7.99 -3.81 13.83
C ARG A 56 -7.02 -4.97 14.02
N MET A 57 -6.16 -4.85 15.01
CA MET A 57 -5.20 -5.88 15.48
C MET A 57 -4.27 -6.38 14.36
N LYS A 58 -3.90 -5.52 13.43
CA LYS A 58 -2.88 -5.81 12.41
C LYS A 58 -1.53 -5.29 12.86
N THR A 59 -0.48 -6.02 12.54
CA THR A 59 0.89 -5.64 12.85
C THR A 59 1.19 -4.23 12.35
N PRO A 60 1.71 -3.35 13.21
CA PRO A 60 2.13 -2.01 12.81
C PRO A 60 3.22 -2.10 11.74
N ARG A 61 3.34 -1.05 10.94
CA ARG A 61 4.25 -0.96 9.80
C ARG A 61 5.46 -0.10 10.13
N ILE A 62 6.23 0.28 9.12
CA ILE A 62 7.43 1.11 9.30
C ILE A 62 7.12 2.43 10.04
N ASP A 63 5.95 3.00 9.78
CA ASP A 63 5.46 4.26 10.36
C ASP A 63 4.81 4.11 11.74
N ASN A 64 4.63 2.89 12.23
CA ASN A 64 3.90 2.55 13.46
C ASN A 64 2.45 3.07 13.52
N ILE A 65 1.87 3.47 12.38
CA ILE A 65 0.48 3.90 12.30
C ILE A 65 -0.40 2.68 12.05
N ASN A 66 -1.12 2.26 13.08
CA ASN A 66 -2.10 1.19 13.00
C ASN A 66 -3.53 1.73 12.75
N ALA A 67 -4.47 0.83 12.49
CA ALA A 67 -5.86 1.20 12.23
C ALA A 67 -6.51 1.83 13.46
N GLU A 68 -6.22 1.31 14.66
CA GLU A 68 -6.76 1.77 15.93
C GLU A 68 -6.38 3.23 16.20
N LEU A 69 -5.12 3.58 15.94
CA LEU A 69 -4.65 4.95 16.10
C LEU A 69 -5.44 5.92 15.21
N LEU A 70 -5.70 5.56 13.96
CA LEU A 70 -6.47 6.40 13.04
C LEU A 70 -7.95 6.48 13.44
N GLN A 71 -8.53 5.38 13.91
CA GLN A 71 -9.93 5.32 14.35
C GLN A 71 -10.17 6.14 15.63
N ASP A 72 -9.19 6.17 16.53
CA ASP A 72 -9.31 6.85 17.82
C ASP A 72 -8.77 8.29 17.80
N ALA A 73 -8.08 8.71 16.72
CA ALA A 73 -7.43 10.03 16.62
C ALA A 73 -8.40 11.22 16.40
N GLY A 74 -9.68 10.95 16.19
CA GLY A 74 -10.71 11.96 16.07
C GLY A 74 -10.79 12.70 14.71
N PRO A 75 -11.72 13.66 14.57
CA PRO A 75 -12.07 14.25 13.28
C PRO A 75 -10.94 15.08 12.65
N HIS A 76 -10.10 15.72 13.43
CA HIS A 76 -8.97 16.49 12.90
C HIS A 76 -7.97 15.63 12.14
N MET A 77 -7.70 14.41 12.62
CA MET A 77 -6.82 13.48 11.91
C MET A 77 -7.46 13.04 10.59
N THR A 78 -8.75 12.76 10.58
CA THR A 78 -9.49 12.40 9.35
C THR A 78 -9.39 13.50 8.29
N GLN A 79 -9.53 14.77 8.70
CA GLN A 79 -9.35 15.92 7.80
C GLN A 79 -7.94 15.98 7.21
N ARG A 80 -6.90 15.78 8.05
CA ARG A 80 -5.51 15.77 7.58
C ARG A 80 -5.23 14.63 6.60
N ILE A 81 -5.83 13.47 6.83
CA ILE A 81 -5.73 12.33 5.90
C ILE A 81 -6.43 12.65 4.58
N GLN A 82 -7.61 13.26 4.63
CA GLN A 82 -8.30 13.71 3.42
C GLN A 82 -7.46 14.71 2.63
N GLU A 83 -6.94 15.76 3.27
CA GLU A 83 -6.06 16.74 2.63
C GLU A 83 -4.84 16.07 1.95
N LEU A 84 -4.22 15.10 2.63
CA LEU A 84 -3.10 14.34 2.07
C LEU A 84 -3.50 13.55 0.83
N ILE A 85 -4.65 12.89 0.86
CA ILE A 85 -5.18 12.11 -0.27
C ILE A 85 -5.51 13.03 -1.45
N LEU A 86 -6.17 14.17 -1.20
CA LEU A 86 -6.51 15.16 -2.23
C LEU A 86 -5.24 15.73 -2.87
N ASN A 87 -4.26 16.12 -2.06
CA ASN A 87 -2.99 16.63 -2.56
C ASN A 87 -2.23 15.58 -3.39
N THR A 88 -2.26 14.31 -2.99
CA THR A 88 -1.67 13.22 -3.74
C THR A 88 -2.37 13.03 -5.08
N GLY A 89 -3.70 13.08 -5.12
CA GLY A 89 -4.48 12.99 -6.36
C GLY A 89 -4.20 14.16 -7.31
N ARG A 90 -4.23 15.40 -6.80
CA ARG A 90 -4.02 16.61 -7.61
C ARG A 90 -2.59 16.74 -8.13
N SER A 91 -1.59 16.34 -7.34
CA SER A 91 -0.18 16.43 -7.73
C SER A 91 0.32 15.24 -8.54
N GLU A 92 -0.44 14.15 -8.59
CA GLU A 92 -0.04 12.87 -9.17
C GLU A 92 1.27 12.31 -8.60
N LYS A 93 1.66 12.79 -7.42
CA LYS A 93 2.90 12.42 -6.74
C LYS A 93 2.60 11.75 -5.41
N MET A 94 3.03 10.50 -5.29
CA MET A 94 2.93 9.77 -4.03
C MET A 94 4.01 10.21 -3.04
N PRO A 95 3.68 10.34 -1.75
CA PRO A 95 4.69 10.51 -0.70
C PRO A 95 5.74 9.41 -0.76
N ASN A 96 7.01 9.76 -0.56
CA ASN A 96 8.12 8.79 -0.61
C ASN A 96 7.98 7.63 0.39
N GLU A 97 7.35 7.89 1.52
CA GLU A 97 7.07 6.89 2.56
C GLU A 97 6.11 5.81 2.07
N TRP A 98 5.21 6.12 1.13
CA TRP A 98 4.26 5.15 0.58
C TRP A 98 4.91 4.18 -0.40
N ASN A 99 6.06 4.55 -0.96
CA ASN A 99 6.85 3.68 -1.83
C ASN A 99 7.66 2.63 -1.06
N LYS A 100 7.66 2.69 0.29
CA LYS A 100 8.36 1.77 1.16
C LYS A 100 7.38 0.75 1.74
N SER A 101 7.76 -0.52 1.73
CA SER A 101 6.99 -1.59 2.34
C SER A 101 7.90 -2.59 3.04
N ILE A 102 7.39 -3.23 4.07
CA ILE A 102 8.05 -4.39 4.68
C ILE A 102 7.61 -5.62 3.89
N ILE A 103 8.56 -6.41 3.41
CA ILE A 103 8.26 -7.70 2.77
C ILE A 103 8.31 -8.79 3.85
N CYS A 104 7.20 -9.50 4.00
CA CYS A 104 7.08 -10.65 4.88
C CYS A 104 7.10 -11.93 4.03
N PRO A 105 8.15 -12.79 4.14
CA PRO A 105 8.19 -14.05 3.42
C PRO A 105 7.22 -15.06 4.07
N ILE A 106 6.33 -15.63 3.26
CA ILE A 106 5.40 -16.68 3.67
C ILE A 106 5.73 -17.97 2.91
N TYR A 107 6.02 -19.02 3.66
CA TYR A 107 6.30 -20.34 3.10
C TYR A 107 5.10 -20.91 2.32
N LYS A 108 5.37 -21.48 1.16
CA LYS A 108 4.37 -22.16 0.30
C LYS A 108 4.44 -23.67 0.46
N LYS A 109 5.55 -24.25 0.01
CA LYS A 109 5.82 -25.69 -0.01
C LYS A 109 7.26 -25.94 -0.49
N GLY A 110 7.80 -27.14 -0.26
CA GLY A 110 9.11 -27.57 -0.76
C GLY A 110 10.19 -27.49 0.31
N GLU A 111 11.43 -27.24 -0.07
CA GLU A 111 12.56 -27.07 0.84
C GLU A 111 12.48 -25.74 1.58
N ILE A 112 12.56 -25.78 2.92
CA ILE A 112 12.46 -24.60 3.79
C ILE A 112 13.61 -23.60 3.57
N PHE A 113 14.78 -24.12 3.16
CA PHE A 113 15.97 -23.29 2.94
C PHE A 113 16.02 -22.60 1.58
N GLU A 114 15.07 -22.90 0.69
CA GLU A 114 14.97 -22.30 -0.64
C GLU A 114 14.03 -21.10 -0.66
N CYS A 115 14.58 -19.90 -0.96
CA CYS A 115 13.81 -18.66 -0.99
C CYS A 115 12.66 -18.68 -2.03
N SER A 116 12.81 -19.37 -3.15
CA SER A 116 11.79 -19.57 -4.19
C SER A 116 10.52 -20.25 -3.69
N ASN A 117 10.58 -20.96 -2.58
CA ASN A 117 9.45 -21.63 -1.94
C ASN A 117 8.63 -20.71 -1.03
N TYR A 118 8.92 -19.40 -1.05
CA TYR A 118 8.21 -18.41 -0.28
C TYR A 118 7.51 -17.39 -1.18
N ARG A 119 6.45 -16.76 -0.63
CA ARG A 119 5.80 -15.58 -1.23
C ARG A 119 6.19 -14.35 -0.43
N GLY A 120 6.57 -13.28 -1.11
CA GLY A 120 6.73 -11.98 -0.48
C GLY A 120 5.39 -11.27 -0.36
N ILE A 121 4.90 -11.05 0.86
CA ILE A 121 3.73 -10.19 1.08
C ILE A 121 4.23 -8.81 1.48
N SER A 122 3.85 -7.78 0.70
CA SER A 122 4.17 -6.40 1.00
C SER A 122 3.18 -5.83 2.02
N LEU A 123 3.71 -5.39 3.16
CA LEU A 123 2.95 -4.69 4.18
C LEU A 123 2.99 -3.19 3.89
N LEU A 124 1.93 -2.67 3.29
CA LEU A 124 1.78 -1.27 2.90
C LEU A 124 1.33 -0.40 4.07
N ASN A 125 1.67 0.88 4.09
CA ASN A 125 1.24 1.84 5.10
C ASN A 125 -0.28 1.90 5.23
N THR A 126 -0.77 2.12 6.46
CA THR A 126 -2.21 2.11 6.72
C THR A 126 -2.91 3.26 6.00
N VAL A 127 -2.33 4.46 6.02
CA VAL A 127 -2.86 5.63 5.32
C VAL A 127 -2.88 5.42 3.80
N TYR A 128 -1.83 4.81 3.23
CA TYR A 128 -1.80 4.47 1.80
C TYR A 128 -3.00 3.62 1.37
N LYS A 129 -3.45 2.68 2.21
CA LYS A 129 -4.59 1.80 1.87
C LYS A 129 -5.91 2.53 1.74
N ILE A 130 -6.04 3.72 2.33
CA ILE A 130 -7.28 4.50 2.26
C ILE A 130 -7.50 4.99 0.83
N LEU A 131 -6.45 5.46 0.15
CA LEU A 131 -6.54 5.96 -1.22
C LEU A 131 -7.05 4.89 -2.21
N PRO A 132 -6.44 3.70 -2.35
CA PRO A 132 -6.96 2.66 -3.26
C PRO A 132 -8.37 2.19 -2.87
N THR A 133 -8.71 2.20 -1.58
CA THR A 133 -10.05 1.83 -1.13
C THR A 133 -11.08 2.85 -1.58
N ALA A 134 -10.79 4.15 -1.47
CA ALA A 134 -11.66 5.21 -1.97
C ALA A 134 -11.88 5.10 -3.48
N ILE A 135 -10.80 4.89 -4.26
CA ILE A 135 -10.88 4.67 -5.71
C ILE A 135 -11.71 3.43 -6.04
N ASN A 136 -11.45 2.30 -5.39
CA ASN A 136 -12.16 1.05 -5.64
C ASN A 136 -13.65 1.13 -5.32
N ASN A 137 -14.03 1.85 -4.27
CA ASN A 137 -15.44 2.06 -3.93
C ASN A 137 -16.19 2.81 -5.04
N ARG A 138 -15.54 3.78 -5.68
CA ARG A 138 -16.10 4.55 -6.80
C ARG A 138 -16.18 3.79 -8.11
N LEU A 139 -15.24 2.86 -8.33
CA LEU A 139 -15.27 1.99 -9.52
C LEU A 139 -16.37 0.92 -9.45
N LYS A 140 -16.94 0.67 -8.26
CA LYS A 140 -18.01 -0.31 -8.05
C LYS A 140 -19.42 0.28 -8.17
N THR A 141 -19.54 1.59 -8.19
CA THR A 141 -20.81 2.31 -8.41
C THR A 141 -21.03 2.57 -9.88
#